data_b697019409103bb589502989d1d52093
#
_entry.id   b697019409103bb589502989d1d52093
#
_cell.length_a   1.000
_cell.length_b   1.000
_cell.length_c   1.000
_cell.angle_alpha   90.00
_cell.angle_beta   90.00
_cell.angle_gamma   90.00
#
_symmetry.space_group_name_H-M   'P 1'
#
loop_
_entity.id
_entity.type
_entity.pdbx_description
1 polymer ?
#
loop_
_entity_poly.entity_id
_entity_poly.type
_entity_poly.pdbx_seq_one_letter_code
_entity_poly.pdbx_strand_id
1 'polypeptide(L)'
;MTSPLSPYLVTLLKSLAEDAAAQRFPAGALYVLATPIGNLVDISIRALGVLEQVDAIACEDTRHTGQLIKRYGFSKPLISTHQHNEAAAAQKIIERLRNGDRIALVSDAGTPAISDPGARVVDAVLTQGLTVVPIAGPSAAVVALSASGLSGEGFQFVGFLPTKQAQRDSALQALKESAAVLVFYEAPHRVLDTITAMREAFGHQRRIVIARELSKLFEQIHRCSLSEAPAWLAADTDRQRGEFVLLIEGASRGGQDNEQFNEARRLLTLLLDECSVSQAAALAAKITGLKKNKLYAMALEIADQRS
;
A
#
# COMPACT_ATOMS: atom_id res chain seq x y z
N MET A 1 -4.47 -17.64 -30.30
CA MET A 1 -5.49 -16.99 -31.16
C MET A 1 -6.36 -16.15 -30.25
N THR A 2 -6.35 -14.83 -30.37
CA THR A 2 -7.23 -13.94 -29.60
C THR A 2 -8.61 -13.99 -30.24
N SER A 3 -9.62 -14.42 -29.48
CA SER A 3 -11.00 -14.30 -29.94
C SER A 3 -11.33 -12.83 -30.18
N PRO A 4 -12.03 -12.48 -31.28
CA PRO A 4 -12.44 -11.10 -31.53
C PRO A 4 -13.39 -10.64 -30.40
N LEU A 5 -13.28 -9.34 -30.03
CA LEU A 5 -14.21 -8.74 -29.08
C LEU A 5 -15.64 -8.89 -29.58
N SER A 6 -16.58 -9.14 -28.67
CA SER A 6 -17.99 -9.20 -29.04
C SER A 6 -18.46 -7.86 -29.61
N PRO A 7 -19.39 -7.83 -30.60
CA PRO A 7 -19.93 -6.58 -31.13
C PRO A 7 -20.54 -5.67 -30.04
N TYR A 8 -21.12 -6.28 -29.01
CA TYR A 8 -21.66 -5.57 -27.85
C TYR A 8 -20.55 -4.79 -27.10
N LEU A 9 -19.39 -5.44 -26.81
CA LEU A 9 -18.28 -4.80 -26.12
C LEU A 9 -17.67 -3.65 -26.94
N VAL A 10 -17.59 -3.79 -28.26
CA VAL A 10 -17.14 -2.72 -29.16
C VAL A 10 -18.08 -1.51 -29.09
N THR A 11 -19.40 -1.76 -29.13
CA THR A 11 -20.42 -0.71 -29.03
C THR A 11 -20.38 -0.01 -27.68
N LEU A 12 -20.26 -0.78 -26.57
CA LEU A 12 -20.15 -0.24 -25.22
C LEU A 12 -18.90 0.65 -25.08
N LEU A 13 -17.74 0.20 -25.56
CA LEU A 13 -16.49 0.99 -25.48
C LEU A 13 -16.62 2.32 -26.25
N LYS A 14 -17.31 2.34 -27.39
CA LYS A 14 -17.59 3.59 -28.13
C LYS A 14 -18.49 4.53 -27.31
N SER A 15 -19.58 4.03 -26.75
CA SER A 15 -20.48 4.83 -25.92
C SER A 15 -19.73 5.40 -24.69
N LEU A 16 -18.92 4.59 -23.99
CA LEU A 16 -18.14 5.06 -22.85
C LEU A 16 -17.08 6.12 -23.25
N ALA A 17 -16.51 6.01 -24.43
CA ALA A 17 -15.58 7.01 -24.95
C ALA A 17 -16.31 8.34 -25.27
N GLU A 18 -17.52 8.27 -25.85
CA GLU A 18 -18.39 9.44 -26.08
C GLU A 18 -18.80 10.09 -24.74
N ASP A 19 -19.18 9.30 -23.73
CA ASP A 19 -19.49 9.78 -22.39
C ASP A 19 -18.28 10.46 -21.74
N ALA A 20 -17.09 9.92 -21.90
CA ALA A 20 -15.86 10.53 -21.38
C ALA A 20 -15.54 11.85 -22.07
N ALA A 21 -15.71 11.93 -23.40
CA ALA A 21 -15.50 13.15 -24.17
C ALA A 21 -16.53 14.25 -23.85
N ALA A 22 -17.75 13.86 -23.47
CA ALA A 22 -18.82 14.78 -23.08
C ALA A 22 -18.63 15.36 -21.66
N GLN A 23 -17.74 14.82 -20.85
CA GLN A 23 -17.48 15.34 -19.51
C GLN A 23 -16.85 16.73 -19.55
N ARG A 24 -17.26 17.58 -18.61
CA ARG A 24 -16.63 18.89 -18.43
C ARG A 24 -15.30 18.72 -17.67
N PHE A 25 -14.23 19.13 -18.32
CA PHE A 25 -12.90 19.27 -17.73
C PHE A 25 -12.56 20.75 -17.61
N PRO A 26 -12.66 21.38 -16.40
CA PRO A 26 -12.41 22.79 -16.20
C PRO A 26 -11.06 23.24 -16.78
N ALA A 27 -11.04 24.42 -17.42
CA ALA A 27 -9.80 25.10 -17.78
C ALA A 27 -9.11 25.63 -16.50
N GLY A 28 -7.80 25.83 -16.55
CA GLY A 28 -7.02 26.31 -15.40
C GLY A 28 -6.94 25.31 -14.26
N ALA A 29 -7.06 24.01 -14.53
CA ALA A 29 -7.07 22.95 -13.53
C ALA A 29 -5.90 21.96 -13.70
N LEU A 30 -5.37 21.49 -12.57
CA LEU A 30 -4.39 20.39 -12.49
C LEU A 30 -5.16 19.08 -12.34
N TYR A 31 -4.95 18.15 -13.26
CA TYR A 31 -5.53 16.81 -13.24
C TYR A 31 -4.50 15.80 -12.72
N VAL A 32 -4.68 15.28 -11.51
CA VAL A 32 -3.84 14.23 -10.94
C VAL A 32 -4.32 12.89 -11.47
N LEU A 33 -3.59 12.34 -12.44
CA LEU A 33 -4.02 11.22 -13.26
C LEU A 33 -3.14 9.99 -13.02
N ALA A 34 -3.77 8.89 -12.57
CA ALA A 34 -3.09 7.62 -12.40
C ALA A 34 -2.81 6.92 -13.74
N THR A 35 -1.59 6.41 -13.90
CA THR A 35 -1.12 5.63 -15.06
C THR A 35 -1.13 4.13 -14.75
N PRO A 36 -1.09 3.25 -15.76
CA PRO A 36 -1.03 1.80 -15.56
C PRO A 36 0.17 1.37 -14.73
N ILE A 37 -0.03 0.32 -13.92
CA ILE A 37 1.03 -0.29 -13.09
C ILE A 37 1.71 -1.49 -13.74
N GLY A 38 1.41 -1.76 -15.01
CA GLY A 38 2.00 -2.88 -15.75
C GLY A 38 1.16 -3.34 -16.93
N ASN A 39 -0.14 -3.05 -16.93
CA ASN A 39 -1.05 -3.41 -18.02
C ASN A 39 -1.72 -2.16 -18.59
N LEU A 40 -1.47 -1.88 -19.86
CA LEU A 40 -1.98 -0.67 -20.52
C LEU A 40 -3.51 -0.53 -20.49
N VAL A 41 -4.26 -1.64 -20.44
CA VAL A 41 -5.72 -1.60 -20.41
C VAL A 41 -6.30 -1.23 -19.05
N ASP A 42 -5.48 -1.14 -18.00
CA ASP A 42 -5.90 -0.68 -16.66
C ASP A 42 -6.10 0.84 -16.58
N ILE A 43 -5.75 1.60 -17.62
CA ILE A 43 -6.06 3.03 -17.66
C ILE A 43 -7.57 3.24 -17.72
N SER A 44 -8.08 4.18 -16.92
CA SER A 44 -9.52 4.47 -16.98
C SER A 44 -9.87 5.23 -18.28
N ILE A 45 -11.06 4.98 -18.81
CA ILE A 45 -11.59 5.71 -19.98
C ILE A 45 -11.64 7.21 -19.71
N ARG A 46 -11.95 7.61 -18.46
CA ARG A 46 -11.94 9.02 -18.04
C ARG A 46 -10.52 9.61 -18.10
N ALA A 47 -9.49 8.84 -17.76
CA ALA A 47 -8.10 9.28 -17.89
C ALA A 47 -7.72 9.53 -19.37
N LEU A 48 -8.18 8.67 -20.28
CA LEU A 48 -7.98 8.89 -21.73
C LEU A 48 -8.66 10.16 -22.20
N GLY A 49 -9.91 10.44 -21.76
CA GLY A 49 -10.62 11.67 -22.07
C GLY A 49 -9.90 12.94 -21.55
N VAL A 50 -9.29 12.86 -20.36
CA VAL A 50 -8.45 13.95 -19.83
C VAL A 50 -7.18 14.12 -20.67
N LEU A 51 -6.46 13.03 -21.00
CA LEU A 51 -5.24 13.10 -21.82
C LEU A 51 -5.49 13.70 -23.20
N GLU A 52 -6.66 13.49 -23.77
CA GLU A 52 -7.06 14.12 -25.03
C GLU A 52 -7.19 15.63 -24.91
N GLN A 53 -7.71 16.13 -23.78
CA GLN A 53 -8.08 17.53 -23.59
C GLN A 53 -7.02 18.40 -22.91
N VAL A 54 -6.01 17.81 -22.23
CA VAL A 54 -4.97 18.59 -21.56
C VAL A 54 -4.03 19.26 -22.56
N ASP A 55 -3.53 20.43 -22.16
CA ASP A 55 -2.61 21.25 -22.96
C ASP A 55 -1.15 20.85 -22.72
N ALA A 56 -0.86 20.17 -21.60
CA ALA A 56 0.45 19.60 -21.28
C ALA A 56 0.34 18.53 -20.20
N ILE A 57 1.43 17.73 -20.06
CA ILE A 57 1.56 16.70 -19.05
C ILE A 57 2.82 16.94 -18.22
N ALA A 58 2.67 17.11 -16.91
CA ALA A 58 3.74 17.11 -15.94
C ALA A 58 4.06 15.68 -15.51
N CYS A 59 5.32 15.25 -15.58
CA CYS A 59 5.74 13.86 -15.35
C CYS A 59 7.18 13.78 -14.84
N GLU A 60 7.53 12.69 -14.18
CA GLU A 60 8.87 12.45 -13.64
C GLU A 60 9.88 12.16 -14.78
N ASP A 61 9.67 11.11 -15.56
CA ASP A 61 10.46 10.80 -16.75
C ASP A 61 9.67 11.11 -18.03
N THR A 62 10.12 12.16 -18.74
CA THR A 62 9.49 12.61 -19.98
C THR A 62 9.62 11.58 -21.12
N ARG A 63 10.66 10.73 -21.11
CA ARG A 63 10.85 9.68 -22.12
C ARG A 63 9.86 8.56 -21.88
N HIS A 64 9.75 8.10 -20.63
CA HIS A 64 8.80 7.05 -20.26
C HIS A 64 7.36 7.48 -20.53
N THR A 65 6.95 8.64 -19.99
CA THR A 65 5.63 9.19 -20.23
C THR A 65 5.33 9.44 -21.71
N GLY A 66 6.31 9.97 -22.47
CA GLY A 66 6.16 10.18 -23.92
C GLY A 66 5.88 8.89 -24.69
N GLN A 67 6.54 7.79 -24.31
CA GLN A 67 6.26 6.46 -24.88
C GLN A 67 4.88 5.95 -24.47
N LEU A 68 4.49 6.11 -23.21
CA LEU A 68 3.19 5.68 -22.69
C LEU A 68 2.04 6.39 -23.42
N ILE A 69 2.04 7.73 -23.47
CA ILE A 69 0.96 8.48 -24.12
C ILE A 69 0.87 8.22 -25.63
N LYS A 70 2.01 7.99 -26.29
CA LYS A 70 2.06 7.60 -27.69
C LYS A 70 1.40 6.25 -27.96
N ARG A 71 1.46 5.31 -27.00
CA ARG A 71 0.75 4.02 -27.10
C ARG A 71 -0.77 4.20 -27.12
N TYR A 72 -1.28 5.27 -26.51
CA TYR A 72 -2.69 5.64 -26.55
C TYR A 72 -3.04 6.59 -27.71
N GLY A 73 -2.08 6.92 -28.58
CA GLY A 73 -2.30 7.79 -29.74
C GLY A 73 -2.17 9.28 -29.45
N PHE A 74 -1.71 9.67 -28.25
CA PHE A 74 -1.58 11.09 -27.88
C PHE A 74 -0.14 11.60 -28.12
N SER A 75 -0.06 12.91 -28.41
CA SER A 75 1.18 13.68 -28.45
C SER A 75 0.95 15.02 -27.75
N LYS A 76 1.59 15.23 -26.61
CA LYS A 76 1.40 16.42 -25.76
C LYS A 76 2.75 16.98 -25.31
N PRO A 77 2.86 18.31 -25.11
CA PRO A 77 4.02 18.90 -24.45
C PRO A 77 4.22 18.29 -23.05
N LEU A 78 5.46 17.94 -22.72
CA LEU A 78 5.83 17.35 -21.43
C LEU A 78 6.58 18.36 -20.58
N ILE A 79 6.26 18.41 -19.29
CA ILE A 79 6.91 19.24 -18.26
C ILE A 79 7.61 18.28 -17.28
N SER A 80 8.95 18.30 -17.25
CA SER A 80 9.69 17.46 -16.31
C SER A 80 9.46 17.93 -14.87
N THR A 81 9.05 16.99 -14.01
CA THR A 81 8.66 17.23 -12.60
C THR A 81 9.20 16.11 -11.75
N HIS A 82 10.45 16.22 -11.28
CA HIS A 82 11.11 15.25 -10.43
C HIS A 82 11.51 15.88 -9.09
N GLN A 83 11.88 15.09 -8.10
CA GLN A 83 12.15 15.52 -6.71
C GLN A 83 13.06 16.75 -6.59
N HIS A 84 14.03 16.91 -7.50
CA HIS A 84 15.00 18.02 -7.44
C HIS A 84 14.49 19.32 -8.09
N ASN A 85 13.44 19.29 -8.89
CA ASN A 85 12.90 20.47 -9.60
C ASN A 85 11.44 20.78 -9.30
N GLU A 86 10.78 20.06 -8.38
CA GLU A 86 9.34 20.21 -8.10
C GLU A 86 8.93 21.67 -7.88
N ALA A 87 9.72 22.46 -7.16
CA ALA A 87 9.40 23.88 -6.89
C ALA A 87 9.40 24.72 -8.16
N ALA A 88 10.39 24.56 -9.05
CA ALA A 88 10.47 25.29 -10.32
C ALA A 88 9.41 24.82 -11.31
N ALA A 89 9.12 23.49 -11.33
CA ALA A 89 8.06 22.90 -12.12
C ALA A 89 6.68 23.42 -11.66
N ALA A 90 6.44 23.49 -10.34
CA ALA A 90 5.19 24.02 -9.78
C ALA A 90 4.92 25.46 -10.22
N GLN A 91 5.93 26.34 -10.24
CA GLN A 91 5.75 27.71 -10.71
C GLN A 91 5.31 27.75 -12.19
N LYS A 92 5.97 27.00 -13.06
CA LYS A 92 5.57 26.90 -14.48
C LYS A 92 4.15 26.37 -14.64
N ILE A 93 3.78 25.35 -13.84
CA ILE A 93 2.44 24.78 -13.87
C ILE A 93 1.42 25.83 -13.43
N ILE A 94 1.65 26.54 -12.33
CA ILE A 94 0.77 27.59 -11.80
C ILE A 94 0.56 28.71 -12.84
N GLU A 95 1.62 29.20 -13.50
CA GLU A 95 1.53 30.20 -14.54
C GLU A 95 0.63 29.74 -15.70
N ARG A 96 0.81 28.51 -16.17
CA ARG A 96 0.00 27.92 -17.24
C ARG A 96 -1.46 27.73 -16.83
N LEU A 97 -1.71 27.25 -15.62
CA LEU A 97 -3.07 27.08 -15.09
C LEU A 97 -3.80 28.44 -15.00
N ARG A 98 -3.11 29.52 -14.58
CA ARG A 98 -3.66 30.89 -14.57
C ARG A 98 -4.01 31.41 -15.96
N ASN A 99 -3.28 30.94 -16.97
CA ASN A 99 -3.57 31.27 -18.37
C ASN A 99 -4.71 30.41 -18.96
N GLY A 100 -5.31 29.54 -18.17
CA GLY A 100 -6.43 28.69 -18.56
C GLY A 100 -6.03 27.31 -19.09
N ASP A 101 -4.74 26.95 -19.10
CA ASP A 101 -4.30 25.63 -19.53
C ASP A 101 -4.83 24.52 -18.59
N ARG A 102 -5.09 23.36 -19.15
CA ARG A 102 -5.34 22.10 -18.44
C ARG A 102 -4.04 21.33 -18.39
N ILE A 103 -3.58 20.93 -17.21
CA ILE A 103 -2.33 20.19 -17.06
C ILE A 103 -2.61 18.87 -16.35
N ALA A 104 -2.20 17.75 -16.95
CA ALA A 104 -2.18 16.46 -16.24
C ALA A 104 -0.86 16.32 -15.46
N LEU A 105 -0.95 15.88 -14.22
CA LEU A 105 0.18 15.38 -13.43
C LEU A 105 0.11 13.86 -13.42
N VAL A 106 1.16 13.20 -13.89
CA VAL A 106 1.27 11.74 -13.92
C VAL A 106 2.57 11.27 -13.27
N SER A 107 2.56 10.07 -12.71
CA SER A 107 3.76 9.32 -12.31
C SER A 107 4.13 8.32 -13.40
N ASP A 108 5.30 7.71 -13.29
CA ASP A 108 5.75 6.69 -14.24
C ASP A 108 4.85 5.44 -14.17
N ALA A 109 4.31 5.12 -12.99
CA ALA A 109 3.33 4.05 -12.79
C ALA A 109 2.42 4.34 -11.60
N GLY A 110 1.12 4.08 -11.72
CA GLY A 110 0.16 4.22 -10.63
C GLY A 110 -0.30 5.65 -10.38
N THR A 111 -0.66 5.93 -9.13
CA THR A 111 -1.24 7.21 -8.70
C THR A 111 -0.15 8.19 -8.28
N PRO A 112 -0.06 9.39 -8.89
CA PRO A 112 0.94 10.40 -8.53
C PRO A 112 0.88 10.79 -7.05
N ALA A 113 2.00 11.24 -6.51
CA ALA A 113 2.18 11.63 -5.10
C ALA A 113 2.07 10.49 -4.06
N ILE A 114 1.90 9.23 -4.51
CA ILE A 114 1.90 8.04 -3.65
C ILE A 114 3.23 7.30 -3.85
N SER A 115 4.23 7.58 -3.04
CA SER A 115 5.65 7.18 -3.18
C SER A 115 6.38 7.78 -4.39
N ASP A 116 5.72 8.68 -5.12
CA ASP A 116 6.21 9.36 -6.30
C ASP A 116 6.24 10.87 -6.07
N PRO A 117 6.98 11.66 -6.89
CA PRO A 117 6.89 13.11 -6.91
C PRO A 117 5.47 13.59 -7.24
N GLY A 118 5.16 14.83 -6.81
CA GLY A 118 3.90 15.47 -7.17
C GLY A 118 3.14 16.10 -5.99
N ALA A 119 3.34 15.60 -4.76
CA ALA A 119 2.66 16.16 -3.59
C ALA A 119 2.92 17.66 -3.41
N ARG A 120 4.16 18.12 -3.62
CA ARG A 120 4.53 19.54 -3.54
C ARG A 120 3.92 20.37 -4.66
N VAL A 121 3.78 19.79 -5.85
CA VAL A 121 3.11 20.47 -6.99
C VAL A 121 1.64 20.66 -6.65
N VAL A 122 0.97 19.63 -6.18
CA VAL A 122 -0.44 19.67 -5.76
C VAL A 122 -0.64 20.73 -4.67
N ASP A 123 0.20 20.71 -3.61
CA ASP A 123 0.15 21.67 -2.52
C ASP A 123 0.34 23.11 -3.01
N ALA A 124 1.34 23.36 -3.87
CA ALA A 124 1.59 24.67 -4.43
C ALA A 124 0.41 25.18 -5.26
N VAL A 125 -0.21 24.32 -6.07
CA VAL A 125 -1.40 24.67 -6.88
C VAL A 125 -2.59 25.01 -5.98
N LEU A 126 -2.87 24.19 -4.97
CA LEU A 126 -3.94 24.43 -3.99
C LEU A 126 -3.71 25.71 -3.18
N THR A 127 -2.49 25.98 -2.77
CA THR A 127 -2.11 27.20 -2.04
C THR A 127 -2.39 28.48 -2.85
N GLN A 128 -2.35 28.38 -4.19
CA GLN A 128 -2.70 29.49 -5.08
C GLN A 128 -4.21 29.59 -5.38
N GLY A 129 -5.04 28.80 -4.72
CA GLY A 129 -6.50 28.78 -4.94
C GLY A 129 -6.91 28.20 -6.30
N LEU A 130 -6.00 27.49 -6.98
CA LEU A 130 -6.27 26.87 -8.28
C LEU A 130 -6.90 25.47 -8.08
N THR A 131 -7.62 25.02 -9.10
CA THR A 131 -8.38 23.76 -9.05
C THR A 131 -7.48 22.57 -9.26
N VAL A 132 -7.62 21.54 -8.39
CA VAL A 132 -7.01 20.22 -8.56
C VAL A 132 -8.13 19.19 -8.70
N VAL A 133 -8.05 18.36 -9.75
CA VAL A 133 -9.04 17.33 -10.06
C VAL A 133 -8.39 15.95 -10.03
N PRO A 134 -8.72 15.07 -9.07
CA PRO A 134 -8.22 13.71 -9.07
C PRO A 134 -8.95 12.86 -10.11
N ILE A 135 -8.19 12.05 -10.86
CA ILE A 135 -8.72 11.08 -11.81
C ILE A 135 -8.45 9.67 -11.28
N ALA A 136 -9.53 8.98 -10.95
CA ALA A 136 -9.45 7.62 -10.42
C ALA A 136 -8.74 6.66 -11.39
N GLY A 137 -7.88 5.80 -10.85
CA GLY A 137 -7.13 4.84 -11.64
C GLY A 137 -6.27 3.89 -10.81
N PRO A 138 -5.31 3.19 -11.42
CA PRO A 138 -4.53 2.14 -10.78
C PRO A 138 -3.69 2.61 -9.60
N SER A 139 -3.61 1.75 -8.57
CA SER A 139 -2.70 1.88 -7.44
C SER A 139 -2.26 0.49 -6.99
N ALA A 140 -0.97 0.20 -7.07
CA ALA A 140 -0.44 -1.11 -6.69
C ALA A 140 -0.76 -1.47 -5.23
N ALA A 141 -0.70 -0.50 -4.31
CA ALA A 141 -1.02 -0.69 -2.90
C ALA A 141 -2.48 -1.15 -2.68
N VAL A 142 -3.44 -0.49 -3.34
CA VAL A 142 -4.87 -0.80 -3.20
C VAL A 142 -5.21 -2.11 -3.90
N VAL A 143 -4.65 -2.36 -5.10
CA VAL A 143 -4.83 -3.62 -5.84
C VAL A 143 -4.31 -4.81 -5.03
N ALA A 144 -3.08 -4.73 -4.50
CA ALA A 144 -2.52 -5.76 -3.64
C ALA A 144 -3.37 -6.00 -2.38
N LEU A 145 -3.80 -4.91 -1.72
CA LEU A 145 -4.62 -5.00 -0.51
C LEU A 145 -5.95 -5.72 -0.77
N SER A 146 -6.63 -5.39 -1.87
CA SER A 146 -7.92 -6.00 -2.24
C SER A 146 -7.84 -7.51 -2.43
N ALA A 147 -6.68 -8.02 -2.88
CA ALA A 147 -6.44 -9.43 -3.15
C ALA A 147 -5.69 -10.16 -2.00
N SER A 148 -5.32 -9.46 -0.94
CA SER A 148 -4.48 -10.02 0.14
C SER A 148 -5.22 -11.00 1.05
N GLY A 149 -6.50 -10.77 1.32
CA GLY A 149 -7.27 -11.50 2.33
C GLY A 149 -6.69 -11.36 3.74
N LEU A 150 -5.92 -10.30 4.01
CA LEU A 150 -5.45 -9.97 5.36
C LEU A 150 -6.50 -9.17 6.12
N SER A 151 -6.52 -9.34 7.43
CA SER A 151 -7.39 -8.61 8.34
C SER A 151 -6.61 -7.60 9.18
N GLY A 152 -7.29 -6.49 9.55
CA GLY A 152 -6.73 -5.44 10.39
C GLY A 152 -7.72 -4.30 10.62
N GLU A 153 -7.40 -3.38 11.52
CA GLU A 153 -8.18 -2.17 11.76
C GLU A 153 -7.83 -1.10 10.69
N GLY A 154 -8.30 -1.35 9.45
CA GLY A 154 -7.91 -0.54 8.29
C GLY A 154 -6.55 -0.94 7.71
N PHE A 155 -5.92 -0.03 6.97
CA PHE A 155 -4.56 -0.24 6.44
C PHE A 155 -3.72 1.03 6.56
N GLN A 156 -2.41 0.85 6.62
CA GLN A 156 -1.42 1.92 6.62
C GLN A 156 -0.44 1.70 5.45
N PHE A 157 -0.42 2.65 4.53
CA PHE A 157 0.59 2.67 3.48
C PHE A 157 1.89 3.27 4.02
N VAL A 158 2.96 2.49 4.01
CA VAL A 158 4.29 2.86 4.50
C VAL A 158 5.21 3.26 3.34
N GLY A 159 5.02 2.66 2.17
CA GLY A 159 5.90 2.86 1.02
C GLY A 159 7.23 2.11 1.15
N PHE A 160 8.31 2.69 0.62
CA PHE A 160 9.64 2.08 0.68
C PHE A 160 10.30 2.27 2.04
N LEU A 161 10.83 1.19 2.58
CA LEU A 161 11.65 1.23 3.80
C LEU A 161 13.03 1.84 3.54
N PRO A 162 13.67 2.45 4.56
CA PRO A 162 15.04 2.95 4.45
C PRO A 162 16.03 1.88 3.96
N THR A 163 16.98 2.28 3.13
CA THR A 163 18.01 1.38 2.60
C THR A 163 19.03 0.94 3.66
N LYS A 164 19.35 1.83 4.63
CA LYS A 164 20.26 1.52 5.72
C LYS A 164 19.59 0.59 6.73
N GLN A 165 20.24 -0.54 7.05
CA GLN A 165 19.72 -1.59 7.92
C GLN A 165 19.18 -1.03 9.25
N ALA A 166 19.99 -0.29 10.02
CA ALA A 166 19.58 0.23 11.32
C ALA A 166 18.33 1.14 11.25
N GLN A 167 18.20 1.94 10.18
CA GLN A 167 17.03 2.79 9.98
C GLN A 167 15.79 1.95 9.58
N ARG A 168 15.98 0.93 8.76
CA ARG A 168 14.93 -0.04 8.37
C ARG A 168 14.40 -0.78 9.59
N ASP A 169 15.32 -1.30 10.42
CA ASP A 169 14.95 -2.05 11.63
C ASP A 169 14.20 -1.16 12.62
N SER A 170 14.66 0.08 12.83
CA SER A 170 13.97 1.06 13.67
C SER A 170 12.57 1.39 13.14
N ALA A 171 12.42 1.59 11.82
CA ALA A 171 11.12 1.87 11.20
C ALA A 171 10.16 0.67 11.37
N LEU A 172 10.63 -0.55 11.20
CA LEU A 172 9.84 -1.76 11.41
C LEU A 172 9.42 -1.94 12.87
N GLN A 173 10.33 -1.70 13.82
CA GLN A 173 10.00 -1.77 15.25
C GLN A 173 8.91 -0.76 15.66
N ALA A 174 8.94 0.46 15.11
CA ALA A 174 7.89 1.46 15.35
C ALA A 174 6.50 1.03 14.87
N LEU A 175 6.43 0.10 13.91
CA LEU A 175 5.19 -0.42 13.33
C LEU A 175 4.73 -1.75 13.94
N LYS A 176 5.50 -2.32 14.87
CA LYS A 176 5.28 -3.67 15.40
C LYS A 176 3.87 -3.89 15.93
N GLU A 177 3.36 -2.93 16.68
CA GLU A 177 2.06 -3.02 17.38
C GLU A 177 0.89 -2.45 16.55
N SER A 178 1.13 -2.08 15.29
CA SER A 178 0.06 -1.54 14.43
C SER A 178 -1.03 -2.58 14.20
N ALA A 179 -2.26 -2.26 14.55
CA ALA A 179 -3.43 -3.10 14.29
C ALA A 179 -3.91 -3.01 12.82
N ALA A 180 -3.41 -2.03 12.05
CA ALA A 180 -3.71 -1.89 10.63
C ALA A 180 -2.88 -2.86 9.78
N VAL A 181 -3.39 -3.25 8.61
CA VAL A 181 -2.59 -3.93 7.59
C VAL A 181 -1.54 -2.96 7.07
N LEU A 182 -0.26 -3.33 7.19
CA LEU A 182 0.85 -2.51 6.72
C LEU A 182 1.16 -2.85 5.27
N VAL A 183 1.28 -1.81 4.42
CA VAL A 183 1.54 -1.96 2.98
C VAL A 183 2.85 -1.27 2.62
N PHE A 184 3.78 -2.06 2.06
CA PHE A 184 5.12 -1.61 1.68
C PHE A 184 5.35 -1.81 0.19
N TYR A 185 6.13 -0.93 -0.42
CA TYR A 185 6.75 -1.17 -1.72
C TYR A 185 8.18 -1.67 -1.52
N GLU A 186 8.64 -2.57 -2.37
CA GLU A 186 10.02 -3.03 -2.27
C GLU A 186 10.63 -3.37 -3.64
N ALA A 187 11.94 -3.11 -3.75
CA ALA A 187 12.72 -3.40 -4.94
C ALA A 187 13.22 -4.85 -4.95
N PRO A 188 13.37 -5.48 -6.12
CA PRO A 188 13.73 -6.90 -6.23
C PRO A 188 15.05 -7.26 -5.55
N HIS A 189 16.05 -6.39 -5.60
CA HIS A 189 17.37 -6.63 -5.01
C HIS A 189 17.39 -6.50 -3.48
N ARG A 190 16.28 -6.08 -2.84
CA ARG A 190 16.15 -5.86 -1.40
C ARG A 190 15.11 -6.76 -0.75
N VAL A 191 14.23 -7.39 -1.53
CA VAL A 191 13.02 -8.06 -1.03
C VAL A 191 13.33 -9.14 0.01
N LEU A 192 14.37 -9.93 -0.19
CA LEU A 192 14.75 -11.00 0.73
C LEU A 192 15.27 -10.44 2.07
N ASP A 193 16.13 -9.42 2.04
CA ASP A 193 16.64 -8.76 3.23
C ASP A 193 15.52 -8.06 4.01
N THR A 194 14.60 -7.43 3.28
CA THR A 194 13.47 -6.73 3.89
C THR A 194 12.51 -7.70 4.57
N ILE A 195 12.16 -8.83 3.93
CA ILE A 195 11.30 -9.85 4.55
C ILE A 195 11.99 -10.49 5.76
N THR A 196 13.30 -10.69 5.71
CA THR A 196 14.07 -11.17 6.86
C THR A 196 14.00 -10.19 8.04
N ALA A 197 14.18 -8.88 7.78
CA ALA A 197 14.03 -7.85 8.80
C ALA A 197 12.58 -7.75 9.35
N MET A 198 11.58 -7.91 8.48
CA MET A 198 10.17 -7.97 8.90
C MET A 198 9.89 -9.15 9.83
N ARG A 199 10.47 -10.33 9.55
CA ARG A 199 10.34 -11.52 10.41
C ARG A 199 10.88 -11.27 11.81
N GLU A 200 12.06 -10.65 11.92
CA GLU A 200 12.68 -10.32 13.21
C GLU A 200 11.87 -9.25 13.98
N ALA A 201 11.31 -8.26 13.28
CA ALA A 201 10.54 -7.17 13.89
C ALA A 201 9.13 -7.61 14.32
N PHE A 202 8.40 -8.29 13.44
CA PHE A 202 6.98 -8.60 13.61
C PHE A 202 6.69 -10.00 14.16
N GLY A 203 7.72 -10.87 14.23
CA GLY A 203 7.60 -12.24 14.69
C GLY A 203 7.29 -13.24 13.58
N HIS A 204 7.67 -14.48 13.82
CA HIS A 204 7.69 -15.57 12.82
C HIS A 204 6.31 -15.97 12.30
N GLN A 205 5.27 -15.86 13.14
CA GLN A 205 3.93 -16.36 12.84
C GLN A 205 3.02 -15.32 12.16
N ARG A 206 3.44 -14.04 12.13
CA ARG A 206 2.63 -12.98 11.51
C ARG A 206 2.51 -13.23 10.02
N ARG A 207 1.31 -13.07 9.49
CA ARG A 207 1.04 -13.33 8.07
C ARG A 207 1.59 -12.22 7.19
N ILE A 208 2.17 -12.62 6.06
CA ILE A 208 2.60 -11.74 4.98
C ILE A 208 1.91 -12.14 3.68
N VAL A 209 1.58 -11.16 2.85
CA VAL A 209 1.28 -11.36 1.44
C VAL A 209 2.37 -10.70 0.62
N ILE A 210 2.96 -11.48 -0.29
CA ILE A 210 3.93 -11.04 -1.28
C ILE A 210 3.18 -10.94 -2.61
N ALA A 211 2.84 -9.71 -3.02
CA ALA A 211 2.25 -9.43 -4.32
C ALA A 211 3.37 -8.97 -5.25
N ARG A 212 3.57 -9.70 -6.34
CA ARG A 212 4.66 -9.50 -7.30
C ARG A 212 4.11 -9.31 -8.70
N GLU A 213 4.68 -8.37 -9.46
CA GLU A 213 4.37 -8.14 -10.87
C GLU A 213 2.87 -7.95 -11.14
N LEU A 214 2.17 -7.20 -10.27
CA LEU A 214 0.73 -6.95 -10.36
C LEU A 214 0.35 -6.38 -11.74
N SER A 215 -0.75 -6.88 -12.30
CA SER A 215 -1.26 -6.57 -13.65
C SER A 215 -0.38 -7.01 -14.82
N LYS A 216 0.78 -7.65 -14.55
CA LYS A 216 1.72 -8.10 -15.59
C LYS A 216 1.58 -9.59 -15.88
N LEU A 217 2.29 -10.08 -16.90
CA LEU A 217 2.26 -11.48 -17.32
C LEU A 217 2.62 -12.49 -16.22
N PHE A 218 3.55 -12.10 -15.32
CA PHE A 218 4.04 -12.94 -14.23
C PHE A 218 3.47 -12.52 -12.87
N GLU A 219 2.24 -11.99 -12.88
CA GLU A 219 1.53 -11.64 -11.65
C GLU A 219 1.45 -12.81 -10.68
N GLN A 220 1.79 -12.55 -9.43
CA GLN A 220 1.76 -13.55 -8.39
C GLN A 220 1.37 -12.92 -7.05
N ILE A 221 0.43 -13.58 -6.35
CA ILE A 221 0.05 -13.24 -4.98
C ILE A 221 0.27 -14.47 -4.12
N HIS A 222 1.22 -14.37 -3.19
CA HIS A 222 1.57 -15.46 -2.29
C HIS A 222 1.35 -15.04 -0.84
N ARG A 223 0.57 -15.82 -0.10
CA ARG A 223 0.29 -15.61 1.32
C ARG A 223 0.87 -16.73 2.15
N CYS A 224 1.69 -16.39 3.14
CA CYS A 224 2.31 -17.33 4.07
C CYS A 224 2.59 -16.65 5.42
N SER A 225 3.25 -17.37 6.34
CA SER A 225 3.85 -16.78 7.54
C SER A 225 5.19 -16.10 7.21
N LEU A 226 5.63 -15.15 8.04
CA LEU A 226 6.97 -14.56 7.92
C LEU A 226 8.09 -15.58 8.10
N SER A 227 7.85 -16.71 8.79
CA SER A 227 8.81 -17.79 8.88
C SER A 227 9.02 -18.53 7.55
N GLU A 228 7.99 -18.66 6.72
CA GLU A 228 8.01 -19.39 5.45
C GLU A 228 8.48 -18.51 4.27
N ALA A 229 8.24 -17.21 4.35
CA ALA A 229 8.45 -16.27 3.24
C ALA A 229 9.88 -16.26 2.68
N PRO A 230 10.97 -16.25 3.46
CA PRO A 230 12.34 -16.30 2.94
C PRO A 230 12.62 -17.57 2.14
N ALA A 231 12.18 -18.73 2.64
CA ALA A 231 12.38 -20.02 1.96
C ALA A 231 11.59 -20.07 0.64
N TRP A 232 10.38 -19.55 0.62
CA TRP A 232 9.58 -19.48 -0.58
C TRP A 232 10.22 -18.60 -1.66
N LEU A 233 10.79 -17.43 -1.29
CA LEU A 233 11.53 -16.58 -2.23
C LEU A 233 12.81 -17.24 -2.73
N ALA A 234 13.54 -17.92 -1.85
CA ALA A 234 14.80 -18.56 -2.21
C ALA A 234 14.64 -19.83 -3.08
N ALA A 235 13.46 -20.46 -3.05
CA ALA A 235 13.18 -21.68 -3.80
C ALA A 235 13.19 -21.48 -5.34
N ASP A 236 13.05 -20.22 -5.80
CA ASP A 236 13.02 -19.88 -7.22
C ASP A 236 13.58 -18.47 -7.44
N THR A 237 14.64 -18.34 -8.23
CA THR A 237 15.28 -17.05 -8.51
C THR A 237 14.36 -16.06 -9.24
N ASP A 238 13.38 -16.55 -10.00
CA ASP A 238 12.42 -15.69 -10.68
C ASP A 238 11.43 -15.03 -9.69
N ARG A 239 11.23 -15.62 -8.51
CA ARG A 239 10.44 -15.01 -7.43
C ARG A 239 11.09 -13.79 -6.80
N GLN A 240 12.39 -13.56 -7.03
CA GLN A 240 13.13 -12.40 -6.55
C GLN A 240 13.25 -11.29 -7.59
N ARG A 241 12.53 -11.39 -8.74
CA ARG A 241 12.55 -10.42 -9.82
C ARG A 241 11.23 -9.68 -9.93
N GLY A 242 11.27 -8.47 -10.49
CA GLY A 242 10.10 -7.65 -10.74
C GLY A 242 9.81 -6.67 -9.60
N GLU A 243 8.61 -6.15 -9.54
CA GLU A 243 8.15 -5.16 -8.57
C GLU A 243 7.29 -5.82 -7.49
N PHE A 244 7.46 -5.37 -6.24
CA PHE A 244 6.83 -5.99 -5.09
C PHE A 244 5.97 -5.02 -4.30
N VAL A 245 4.80 -5.51 -3.89
CA VAL A 245 4.04 -4.97 -2.77
C VAL A 245 4.01 -6.02 -1.66
N LEU A 246 4.51 -5.67 -0.49
CA LEU A 246 4.51 -6.53 0.69
C LEU A 246 3.43 -6.04 1.65
N LEU A 247 2.56 -6.95 2.09
CA LEU A 247 1.50 -6.61 3.02
C LEU A 247 1.65 -7.46 4.28
N ILE A 248 1.70 -6.80 5.43
CA ILE A 248 1.79 -7.47 6.74
C ILE A 248 0.45 -7.32 7.44
N GLU A 249 -0.07 -8.43 7.95
CA GLU A 249 -1.30 -8.43 8.74
C GLU A 249 -1.18 -7.51 9.95
N GLY A 250 -2.27 -6.85 10.33
CA GLY A 250 -2.33 -6.03 11.55
C GLY A 250 -1.95 -6.85 12.79
N ALA A 251 -1.36 -6.22 13.79
CA ALA A 251 -1.14 -6.86 15.08
C ALA A 251 -2.50 -7.31 15.64
N SER A 252 -2.64 -8.59 15.93
CA SER A 252 -3.85 -9.08 16.59
C SER A 252 -3.84 -8.57 18.03
N ARG A 253 -4.94 -7.96 18.45
CA ARG A 253 -5.16 -7.69 19.90
C ARG A 253 -5.01 -8.98 20.71
N GLY A 254 -5.24 -10.15 20.09
CA GLY A 254 -5.02 -11.45 20.69
C GLY A 254 -3.54 -11.82 20.88
N GLY A 255 -2.56 -11.17 20.23
CA GLY A 255 -1.14 -11.36 20.51
C GLY A 255 -0.75 -10.72 21.84
N GLN A 256 -1.19 -9.51 22.11
CA GLN A 256 -1.04 -8.87 23.43
C GLN A 256 -1.88 -9.58 24.50
N ASP A 257 -3.11 -9.98 24.16
CA ASP A 257 -3.93 -10.82 25.05
C ASP A 257 -3.23 -12.16 25.34
N ASN A 258 -2.66 -12.84 24.35
CA ASN A 258 -1.94 -14.10 24.58
C ASN A 258 -0.64 -13.94 25.39
N GLU A 259 0.15 -12.90 25.16
CA GLU A 259 1.32 -12.62 26.03
C GLU A 259 0.90 -12.24 27.43
N GLN A 260 -0.11 -11.38 27.59
CA GLN A 260 -0.68 -11.05 28.89
C GLN A 260 -1.35 -12.27 29.58
N PHE A 261 -2.02 -13.13 28.81
CA PHE A 261 -2.57 -14.38 29.33
C PHE A 261 -1.49 -15.40 29.70
N ASN A 262 -0.42 -15.51 28.93
CA ASN A 262 0.71 -16.38 29.25
C ASN A 262 1.46 -15.89 30.50
N GLU A 263 1.69 -14.58 30.62
CA GLU A 263 2.27 -13.99 31.83
C GLU A 263 1.33 -14.14 33.02
N ALA A 264 0.04 -13.91 32.84
CA ALA A 264 -0.96 -14.15 33.86
C ALA A 264 -1.01 -15.62 34.30
N ARG A 265 -0.90 -16.57 33.37
CA ARG A 265 -0.83 -18.01 33.65
C ARG A 265 0.41 -18.36 34.45
N ARG A 266 1.58 -17.82 34.08
CA ARG A 266 2.82 -17.99 34.84
C ARG A 266 2.72 -17.43 36.25
N LEU A 267 2.17 -16.22 36.41
CA LEU A 267 1.94 -15.60 37.73
C LEU A 267 0.96 -16.42 38.58
N LEU A 268 -0.15 -16.86 37.98
CA LEU A 268 -1.11 -17.72 38.69
C LEU A 268 -0.49 -19.03 39.14
N THR A 269 0.35 -19.65 38.30
CA THR A 269 1.06 -20.89 38.63
C THR A 269 1.93 -20.72 39.87
N LEU A 270 2.66 -19.60 39.98
CA LEU A 270 3.49 -19.28 41.15
C LEU A 270 2.65 -18.92 42.38
N LEU A 271 1.60 -18.13 42.20
CA LEU A 271 0.74 -17.68 43.31
C LEU A 271 -0.09 -18.82 43.92
N LEU A 272 -0.45 -19.82 43.12
CA LEU A 272 -1.20 -21.00 43.61
C LEU A 272 -0.37 -21.94 44.51
N ASP A 273 0.95 -21.79 44.57
CA ASP A 273 1.81 -22.49 45.50
C ASP A 273 1.67 -21.93 46.94
N GLU A 274 1.31 -20.65 47.08
CA GLU A 274 1.30 -19.95 48.36
C GLU A 274 -0.10 -19.40 48.73
N CYS A 275 -1.05 -19.31 47.76
CA CYS A 275 -2.33 -18.64 47.94
C CYS A 275 -3.51 -19.50 47.48
N SER A 276 -4.70 -19.25 48.08
CA SER A 276 -5.93 -19.84 47.56
C SER A 276 -6.25 -19.33 46.14
N VAL A 277 -7.01 -20.10 45.34
CA VAL A 277 -7.45 -19.75 44.00
C VAL A 277 -8.03 -18.32 43.92
N SER A 278 -8.85 -17.94 44.89
CA SER A 278 -9.47 -16.61 44.96
C SER A 278 -8.45 -15.50 45.21
N GLN A 279 -7.48 -15.74 46.07
CA GLN A 279 -6.40 -14.78 46.40
C GLN A 279 -5.41 -14.64 45.23
N ALA A 280 -5.00 -15.76 44.62
CA ALA A 280 -4.15 -15.77 43.44
C ALA A 280 -4.78 -14.98 42.29
N ALA A 281 -6.04 -15.23 41.96
CA ALA A 281 -6.75 -14.49 40.93
C ALA A 281 -6.89 -12.98 41.23
N ALA A 282 -7.09 -12.60 42.50
CA ALA A 282 -7.20 -11.20 42.90
C ALA A 282 -5.83 -10.46 42.78
N LEU A 283 -4.73 -11.13 43.18
CA LEU A 283 -3.38 -10.59 43.06
C LEU A 283 -2.94 -10.48 41.60
N ALA A 284 -3.15 -11.53 40.82
CA ALA A 284 -2.84 -11.52 39.39
C ALA A 284 -3.64 -10.41 38.64
N ALA A 285 -4.91 -10.16 39.01
CA ALA A 285 -5.68 -9.08 38.42
C ALA A 285 -5.10 -7.69 38.71
N LYS A 286 -4.58 -7.46 39.93
CA LYS A 286 -3.92 -6.21 40.27
C LYS A 286 -2.58 -6.00 39.57
N ILE A 287 -1.84 -7.08 39.29
CA ILE A 287 -0.53 -7.04 38.63
C ILE A 287 -0.69 -6.87 37.13
N THR A 288 -1.58 -7.65 36.49
CA THR A 288 -1.70 -7.72 35.03
C THR A 288 -2.72 -6.76 34.45
N GLY A 289 -3.63 -6.20 35.28
CA GLY A 289 -4.75 -5.39 34.79
C GLY A 289 -5.88 -6.18 34.13
N LEU A 290 -5.78 -7.50 34.04
CA LEU A 290 -6.80 -8.36 33.45
C LEU A 290 -8.00 -8.53 34.38
N LYS A 291 -9.18 -8.82 33.78
CA LYS A 291 -10.43 -9.01 34.52
C LYS A 291 -10.33 -10.21 35.46
N LYS A 292 -10.60 -9.99 36.76
CA LYS A 292 -10.53 -11.01 37.82
C LYS A 292 -11.30 -12.30 37.50
N ASN A 293 -12.46 -12.21 36.83
CA ASN A 293 -13.26 -13.39 36.50
C ASN A 293 -12.58 -14.32 35.50
N LYS A 294 -11.84 -13.75 34.53
CA LYS A 294 -11.05 -14.54 33.56
C LYS A 294 -9.88 -15.24 34.25
N LEU A 295 -9.19 -14.51 35.14
CA LEU A 295 -8.06 -15.07 35.92
C LEU A 295 -8.49 -16.11 36.93
N TYR A 296 -9.67 -15.98 37.50
CA TYR A 296 -10.23 -16.98 38.40
C TYR A 296 -10.54 -18.30 37.68
N ALA A 297 -11.15 -18.25 36.50
CA ALA A 297 -11.39 -19.43 35.67
C ALA A 297 -10.05 -20.13 35.31
N MET A 298 -9.03 -19.36 34.90
CA MET A 298 -7.70 -19.88 34.58
C MET A 298 -7.00 -20.47 35.81
N ALA A 299 -7.16 -19.88 36.99
CA ALA A 299 -6.59 -20.39 38.24
C ALA A 299 -7.23 -21.73 38.66
N LEU A 300 -8.53 -21.91 38.43
CA LEU A 300 -9.21 -23.19 38.64
C LEU A 300 -8.67 -24.28 37.71
N GLU A 301 -8.54 -23.99 36.40
CA GLU A 301 -7.97 -24.95 35.44
C GLU A 301 -6.54 -25.39 35.82
N ILE A 302 -5.70 -24.46 36.31
CA ILE A 302 -4.35 -24.77 36.76
C ILE A 302 -4.37 -25.62 38.03
N ALA A 303 -5.27 -25.33 38.98
CA ALA A 303 -5.43 -26.07 40.23
C ALA A 303 -5.91 -27.51 39.97
N ASP A 304 -6.89 -27.71 39.07
CA ASP A 304 -7.41 -29.01 38.67
C ASP A 304 -6.35 -29.87 37.95
N GLN A 305 -5.43 -29.28 37.22
CA GLN A 305 -4.30 -29.99 36.56
C GLN A 305 -3.20 -30.43 37.53
N ARG A 306 -3.21 -29.93 38.78
CA ARG A 306 -2.22 -30.26 39.84
C ARG A 306 -2.76 -31.26 40.86
N SER A 307 -4.06 -31.54 40.86
CA SER A 307 -4.75 -32.54 41.69
C SER A 307 -4.73 -33.90 41.01
#